data_c3455dc20280380edf94c4f3bd74f94b
#
_entry.id   c3455dc20280380edf94c4f3bd74f94b
#
_cell.length_a   1.000
_cell.length_b   1.000
_cell.length_c   1.000
_cell.angle_alpha   90.00
_cell.angle_beta   90.00
_cell.angle_gamma   90.00
#
_symmetry.space_group_name_H-M   'P 1'
#
loop_
_entity.id
_entity.type
_entity.pdbx_description
1 polymer ?
#
loop_
_entity_poly.entity_id
_entity_poly.type
_entity_poly.pdbx_seq_one_letter_code
_entity_poly.pdbx_strand_id
1 'polypeptide(L)' 'NTQNYLWKEKDLHEKLIDVMLTSFEEVWTISQKQNCDLRTAALIKGIKRVAAAKLTRGLFP' A
#
# COMPACT_ATOMS: atom_id res chain seq x y z
N ASN A 1 -27.39 7.61 -13.00
CA ASN A 1 -28.24 7.59 -11.82
C ASN A 1 -27.46 8.04 -10.59
N THR A 2 -27.98 9.04 -9.89
CA THR A 2 -27.32 9.66 -8.76
C THR A 2 -27.06 8.66 -7.61
N GLN A 3 -28.01 7.76 -7.36
CA GLN A 3 -27.88 6.76 -6.31
C GLN A 3 -26.75 5.78 -6.59
N ASN A 4 -26.64 5.35 -7.85
CA ASN A 4 -25.55 4.45 -8.22
C ASN A 4 -24.18 5.11 -8.07
N TYR A 5 -24.11 6.40 -8.36
CA TYR A 5 -22.88 7.15 -8.20
C TYR A 5 -22.47 7.23 -6.73
N LEU A 6 -23.42 7.51 -5.84
CA LEU A 6 -23.16 7.59 -4.41
C LEU A 6 -22.70 6.26 -3.84
N TRP A 7 -23.30 5.17 -4.27
CA TRP A 7 -22.91 3.82 -3.85
C TRP A 7 -21.47 3.50 -4.24
N LYS A 8 -21.09 3.87 -5.47
CA LYS A 8 -19.73 3.64 -5.95
C LYS A 8 -18.71 4.45 -5.15
N GLU A 9 -19.03 5.70 -4.85
CA GLU A 9 -18.15 6.54 -4.06
C GLU A 9 -17.92 5.96 -2.66
N LYS A 10 -19.00 5.52 -2.02
CA LYS A 10 -18.90 4.93 -0.69
C LYS A 10 -18.04 3.68 -0.69
N ASP A 11 -18.24 2.81 -1.69
CA ASP A 11 -17.47 1.58 -1.82
C ASP A 11 -15.99 1.88 -2.04
N LEU A 12 -15.69 2.84 -2.91
CA LEU A 12 -14.31 3.26 -3.16
C LEU A 12 -13.66 3.84 -1.91
N HIS A 13 -14.44 4.62 -1.15
CA HIS A 13 -13.93 5.22 0.07
C HIS A 13 -13.57 4.16 1.11
N GLU A 14 -14.43 3.17 1.29
CA GLU A 14 -14.18 2.07 2.22
C GLU A 14 -12.94 1.25 1.79
N LYS A 15 -12.81 0.97 0.50
CA LYS A 15 -11.65 0.26 -0.02
C LYS A 15 -10.37 1.05 0.18
N LEU A 16 -10.43 2.36 0.00
CA LEU A 16 -9.28 3.22 0.21
C LEU A 16 -8.83 3.17 1.66
N ILE A 17 -9.78 3.24 2.59
CA ILE A 17 -9.47 3.15 4.02
C ILE A 17 -8.81 1.81 4.33
N ASP A 18 -9.35 0.71 3.80
CA ASP A 18 -8.77 -0.61 4.01
C ASP A 18 -7.34 -0.69 3.49
N VAL A 19 -7.08 -0.17 2.31
CA VAL A 19 -5.74 -0.15 1.73
C VAL A 19 -4.80 0.67 2.60
N MET A 20 -5.25 1.82 3.06
CA MET A 20 -4.43 2.68 3.92
C MET A 20 -4.09 2.01 5.25
N LEU A 21 -5.06 1.36 5.87
CA LEU A 21 -4.85 0.65 7.13
C LEU A 21 -3.89 -0.52 6.95
N THR A 22 -4.09 -1.30 5.90
CA THR A 22 -3.20 -2.42 5.60
C THR A 22 -1.79 -1.94 5.35
N SER A 23 -1.63 -0.87 4.57
CA SER A 23 -0.32 -0.29 4.28
C SER A 23 0.36 0.22 5.55
N PHE A 24 -0.41 0.86 6.43
CA PHE A 24 0.13 1.34 7.69
C PHE A 24 0.61 0.18 8.56
N GLU A 25 -0.17 -0.90 8.65
CA GLU A 25 0.22 -2.07 9.41
C GLU A 25 1.52 -2.67 8.90
N GLU A 26 1.68 -2.74 7.59
CA GLU A 26 2.91 -3.25 6.98
C GLU A 26 4.11 -2.38 7.33
N VAL A 27 3.95 -1.06 7.23
CA VAL A 27 5.01 -0.11 7.57
C VAL A 27 5.35 -0.21 9.06
N TRP A 28 4.33 -0.29 9.91
CA TRP A 28 4.53 -0.44 11.34
C TRP A 28 5.31 -1.71 11.66
N THR A 29 4.94 -2.82 11.03
CA THR A 29 5.62 -4.10 11.23
C THR A 29 7.09 -4.01 10.82
N ILE A 30 7.38 -3.39 9.69
CA ILE A 30 8.76 -3.20 9.23
C ILE A 30 9.54 -2.34 10.23
N SER A 31 8.91 -1.27 10.70
CA SER A 31 9.52 -0.38 11.69
C SER A 31 9.92 -1.14 12.95
N GLN A 32 9.05 -2.01 13.44
CA GLN A 32 9.32 -2.79 14.64
C GLN A 32 10.40 -3.84 14.41
N LYS A 33 10.34 -4.53 13.30
CA LYS A 33 11.31 -5.59 12.97
C LYS A 33 12.71 -5.05 12.72
N GLN A 34 12.79 -3.95 11.97
CA GLN A 34 14.08 -3.36 11.60
C GLN A 34 14.57 -2.33 12.62
N ASN A 35 13.76 -2.06 13.63
CA ASN A 35 14.08 -1.07 14.66
C ASN A 35 14.44 0.28 14.02
N CYS A 36 13.61 0.73 13.11
CA CYS A 36 13.78 2.00 12.40
C CYS A 36 12.52 2.84 12.54
N ASP A 37 12.60 4.11 12.10
CA ASP A 37 11.44 4.97 12.17
C ASP A 37 10.43 4.64 11.06
N LEU A 38 9.23 5.20 11.15
CA LEU A 38 8.17 4.93 10.19
C LEU A 38 8.54 5.40 8.79
N ARG A 39 9.27 6.50 8.69
CA ARG A 39 9.69 7.02 7.39
C ARG A 39 10.62 6.04 6.68
N THR A 40 11.60 5.55 7.40
CA THR A 40 12.54 4.56 6.87
C THR A 40 11.81 3.27 6.50
N ALA A 41 10.87 2.83 7.35
CA ALA A 41 10.07 1.65 7.08
C ALA A 41 9.23 1.82 5.81
N ALA A 42 8.67 3.00 5.61
CA ALA A 42 7.89 3.30 4.40
C ALA A 42 8.77 3.23 3.14
N LEU A 43 10.00 3.73 3.23
CA LEU A 43 10.95 3.65 2.13
C LEU A 43 11.32 2.21 1.82
N ILE A 44 11.56 1.39 2.86
CA ILE A 44 11.85 -0.03 2.69
C ILE A 44 10.70 -0.73 1.97
N LYS A 45 9.47 -0.46 2.40
CA LYS A 45 8.30 -1.05 1.76
C LYS A 45 8.19 -0.64 0.30
N GLY A 46 8.42 0.63 -0.01
CA GLY A 46 8.38 1.13 -1.37
C GLY A 46 9.42 0.45 -2.26
N ILE A 47 10.64 0.32 -1.76
CA ILE A 47 11.71 -0.32 -2.49
C ILE A 47 11.38 -1.79 -2.75
N LYS A 48 10.88 -2.50 -1.75
CA LYS A 48 10.50 -3.90 -1.90
C LYS A 48 9.41 -4.08 -2.94
N ARG A 49 8.44 -3.17 -2.96
CA ARG A 49 7.33 -3.22 -3.92
C ARG A 49 7.82 -3.02 -5.35
N VAL A 50 8.70 -2.04 -5.56
CA VAL A 50 9.26 -1.78 -6.88
C VAL A 50 10.12 -2.94 -7.35
N ALA A 51 10.94 -3.49 -6.47
CA ALA A 51 11.79 -4.65 -6.79
C ALA A 51 10.93 -5.85 -7.17
N ALA A 52 9.87 -6.13 -6.41
CA ALA A 52 8.98 -7.24 -6.70
C ALA A 52 8.29 -7.06 -8.05
N ALA A 53 7.85 -5.85 -8.37
CA ALA A 53 7.22 -5.56 -9.65
C ALA A 53 8.19 -5.79 -10.81
N LYS A 54 9.44 -5.36 -10.67
CA LYS A 54 10.46 -5.58 -11.70
C LYS A 54 10.75 -7.05 -11.91
N LEU A 55 10.85 -7.81 -10.84
CA LEU A 55 11.11 -9.25 -10.92
C LEU A 55 9.93 -9.98 -11.57
N THR A 56 8.70 -9.58 -11.23
CA THR A 56 7.51 -10.20 -11.80
C THR A 56 7.39 -9.94 -13.30
N ARG A 57 7.75 -8.75 -13.74
CA ARG A 57 7.68 -8.37 -15.16
C ARG A 57 8.90 -8.81 -15.94
N GLY A 58 9.93 -9.28 -15.27
CA GLY A 58 11.22 -9.51 -15.86
C GLY A 58 12.05 -8.23 -15.86
N LEU A 59 13.37 -8.37 -15.93
CA LEU A 59 14.27 -7.23 -15.92
C LEU A 59 14.33 -6.51 -17.27
N PHE A 60 13.68 -7.07 -18.27
CA PHE A 60 13.72 -6.52 -19.63
C PHE A 60 12.34 -6.05 -20.03
N PRO A 61 12.27 -4.98 -20.81
CA PRO A 61 11.01 -4.47 -21.33
C PRO A 61 10.32 -5.47 -22.23
#